data_220fa1e2f0f5cb11f915e35b9a2b3342
#
_entry.id   220fa1e2f0f5cb11f915e35b9a2b3342
#
_cell.length_a   1.000
_cell.length_b   1.000
_cell.length_c   1.000
_cell.angle_alpha   90.00
_cell.angle_beta   90.00
_cell.angle_gamma   90.00
#
_symmetry.space_group_name_H-M   'P 1'
#
loop_
_entity.id
_entity.type
_entity.pdbx_description
1 polymer ?
#
loop_
_entity_poly.entity_id
_entity_poly.type
_entity_poly.pdbx_seq_one_letter_code
_entity_poly.pdbx_strand_id
1 'polypeptide(L)'
;AVDQSGNCYEDLETSQTTDPGSLSRVTLWTAVGTKEYPFQGNFDGKDHTIRGLCVIGNESDPGLFGCVGSNGSVCSLTLEKALVTGKTGVGAIVGNHQGMLSDVISRANIVMSSGCIGGAVGENSGSIVNTTAQDVVVIGRKNTLTTERDEMDRINGIGGIVGRHTAGELTGCSLRGEESRIPYGGGGIVGYVDGGNITSCANYSDLRSSGGDLGGIVDFVFQGYLRDCNNYGNLELTYHSESSINLAGIVAG
;
A
#
# COMPACT_ATOMS: atom_id res chain seq x y z
N ALA A 1 16.16 -6.10 5.06
CA ALA A 1 16.35 -6.73 3.75
C ALA A 1 15.95 -8.19 3.77
N VAL A 2 15.71 -8.77 2.62
CA VAL A 2 15.32 -10.17 2.46
C VAL A 2 16.33 -10.85 1.56
N ASP A 3 16.83 -12.00 1.96
CA ASP A 3 17.70 -12.82 1.10
C ASP A 3 16.90 -13.62 0.06
N GLN A 4 17.62 -14.33 -0.82
CA GLN A 4 17.00 -15.18 -1.85
C GLN A 4 16.18 -16.35 -1.28
N SER A 5 16.35 -16.66 0.00
CA SER A 5 15.58 -17.69 0.72
C SER A 5 14.38 -17.12 1.49
N GLY A 6 14.13 -15.80 1.40
CA GLY A 6 13.02 -15.13 2.04
C GLY A 6 13.25 -14.80 3.52
N ASN A 7 14.48 -14.82 4.02
CA ASN A 7 14.76 -14.40 5.39
C ASN A 7 14.88 -12.87 5.47
N CYS A 8 14.28 -12.29 6.50
CA CYS A 8 14.41 -10.87 6.81
C CYS A 8 15.64 -10.62 7.71
N TYR A 9 16.30 -9.50 7.48
CA TYR A 9 17.48 -9.08 8.24
C TYR A 9 17.32 -7.65 8.75
N GLU A 10 17.69 -7.41 10.01
CA GLU A 10 17.85 -6.08 10.58
C GLU A 10 19.11 -5.43 10.00
N ASP A 11 19.07 -4.21 9.56
CA ASP A 11 20.19 -3.37 9.12
C ASP A 11 21.11 -3.92 8.00
N LEU A 12 20.74 -3.67 6.76
CA LEU A 12 21.68 -3.78 5.64
C LEU A 12 22.58 -2.53 5.45
N GLU A 13 22.26 -1.42 6.11
CA GLU A 13 23.02 -0.17 5.95
C GLU A 13 24.38 -0.17 6.67
N THR A 14 24.59 -1.04 7.64
CA THR A 14 25.84 -1.08 8.44
C THR A 14 26.70 -2.33 8.26
N SER A 15 26.22 -3.34 7.58
CA SER A 15 26.95 -4.61 7.48
C SER A 15 27.81 -4.65 6.22
N GLN A 16 29.05 -4.18 6.32
CA GLN A 16 30.15 -4.57 5.43
C GLN A 16 30.67 -5.99 5.72
N THR A 17 29.95 -6.79 6.50
CA THR A 17 30.37 -8.16 6.81
C THR A 17 29.78 -9.12 5.78
N THR A 18 30.67 -9.75 5.03
CA THR A 18 30.35 -10.80 4.06
C THR A 18 30.03 -12.15 4.71
N ASP A 19 29.84 -12.20 6.03
CA ASP A 19 29.52 -13.43 6.75
C ASP A 19 28.00 -13.55 6.98
N PRO A 20 27.29 -14.44 6.26
CA PRO A 20 25.86 -14.68 6.45
C PRO A 20 25.48 -15.17 7.85
N GLY A 21 26.44 -15.66 8.65
CA GLY A 21 26.22 -16.12 10.01
C GLY A 21 26.11 -15.02 11.06
N SER A 22 26.47 -13.77 10.73
CA SER A 22 26.44 -12.63 11.65
C SER A 22 25.12 -11.86 11.65
N LEU A 23 24.20 -12.19 10.74
CA LEU A 23 22.90 -11.51 10.62
C LEU A 23 21.91 -12.09 11.63
N SER A 24 21.41 -11.27 12.53
CA SER A 24 20.35 -11.66 13.46
C SER A 24 19.10 -12.08 12.71
N ARG A 25 18.52 -13.24 13.01
CA ARG A 25 17.26 -13.67 12.44
C ARG A 25 16.15 -12.76 12.93
N VAL A 26 15.43 -12.15 12.02
CA VAL A 26 14.23 -11.37 12.33
C VAL A 26 13.09 -12.32 12.67
N THR A 27 12.40 -12.06 13.78
CA THR A 27 11.17 -12.78 14.11
C THR A 27 10.05 -12.33 13.20
N LEU A 28 9.41 -13.27 12.50
CA LEU A 28 8.25 -12.97 11.68
C LEU A 28 7.07 -12.55 12.56
N TRP A 29 6.39 -11.51 12.15
CA TRP A 29 5.17 -11.05 12.78
C TRP A 29 3.96 -11.81 12.24
N THR A 30 3.05 -12.20 13.12
CA THR A 30 1.72 -12.68 12.75
C THR A 30 0.74 -11.52 12.84
N ALA A 31 0.08 -11.22 11.73
CA ALA A 31 -0.87 -10.11 11.65
C ALA A 31 -2.02 -10.25 12.66
N VAL A 32 -2.39 -9.16 13.31
CA VAL A 32 -3.49 -9.13 14.29
C VAL A 32 -4.83 -9.12 13.56
N GLY A 33 -5.70 -10.07 13.86
CA GLY A 33 -7.03 -10.22 13.28
C GLY A 33 -7.01 -10.90 11.90
N THR A 34 -8.07 -11.62 11.62
CA THR A 34 -8.32 -12.31 10.33
C THR A 34 -9.72 -11.93 9.82
N LYS A 35 -10.08 -12.29 8.58
CA LYS A 35 -11.46 -12.09 8.08
C LYS A 35 -12.50 -12.81 8.93
N GLU A 36 -12.15 -13.97 9.49
CA GLU A 36 -13.05 -14.73 10.35
C GLU A 36 -13.14 -14.14 11.75
N TYR A 37 -12.02 -13.64 12.27
CA TYR A 37 -11.90 -13.02 13.61
C TYR A 37 -11.22 -11.67 13.49
N PRO A 38 -11.89 -10.65 13.00
CA PRO A 38 -11.29 -9.34 12.78
C PRO A 38 -11.02 -8.63 14.13
N PHE A 39 -10.00 -7.79 14.14
CA PHE A 39 -9.75 -6.90 15.28
C PHE A 39 -10.91 -5.92 15.44
N GLN A 40 -11.57 -5.93 16.59
CA GLN A 40 -12.75 -5.10 16.90
C GLN A 40 -12.50 -4.11 18.05
N GLY A 41 -11.24 -4.07 18.53
CA GLY A 41 -10.85 -3.20 19.63
C GLY A 41 -10.43 -1.80 19.14
N ASN A 42 -9.97 -1.00 20.09
CA ASN A 42 -9.35 0.29 19.83
C ASN A 42 -7.83 0.18 20.09
N PHE A 43 -7.04 0.42 19.06
CA PHE A 43 -5.58 0.51 19.16
C PHE A 43 -5.16 1.96 18.99
N ASP A 44 -4.71 2.57 20.08
CA ASP A 44 -4.13 3.91 20.09
C ASP A 44 -2.60 3.79 20.21
N GLY A 45 -1.89 4.11 19.14
CA GLY A 45 -0.43 4.08 19.09
C GLY A 45 0.24 5.21 19.88
N LYS A 46 -0.53 6.21 20.34
CA LYS A 46 -0.04 7.36 21.13
C LYS A 46 1.20 8.02 20.50
N ASP A 47 1.17 8.16 19.20
CA ASP A 47 2.25 8.72 18.37
C ASP A 47 3.57 7.94 18.45
N HIS A 48 3.54 6.70 18.96
CA HIS A 48 4.71 5.83 18.97
C HIS A 48 5.01 5.24 17.58
N THR A 49 6.27 4.87 17.41
CA THR A 49 6.76 4.23 16.18
C THR A 49 7.06 2.75 16.41
N ILE A 50 6.48 1.89 15.58
CA ILE A 50 6.88 0.49 15.43
C ILE A 50 7.85 0.42 14.25
N ARG A 51 9.00 -0.25 14.43
CA ARG A 51 10.04 -0.35 13.40
C ARG A 51 10.42 -1.78 13.07
N GLY A 52 10.77 -2.01 11.80
CA GLY A 52 11.36 -3.26 11.36
C GLY A 52 10.39 -4.45 11.37
N LEU A 53 9.07 -4.20 11.30
CA LEU A 53 8.09 -5.27 11.18
C LEU A 53 8.35 -6.10 9.93
N CYS A 54 8.36 -7.43 10.10
CA CYS A 54 8.53 -8.34 8.98
C CYS A 54 7.36 -9.34 8.93
N VAL A 55 6.54 -9.21 7.87
CA VAL A 55 5.44 -10.13 7.57
C VAL A 55 5.72 -10.76 6.22
N ILE A 56 6.03 -12.05 6.23
CA ILE A 56 6.28 -12.82 5.01
C ILE A 56 5.31 -13.99 4.95
N GLY A 57 4.56 -14.08 3.88
CA GLY A 57 3.64 -15.19 3.66
C GLY A 57 3.01 -15.14 2.28
N ASN A 58 2.30 -16.21 1.97
CA ASN A 58 1.43 -16.33 0.80
C ASN A 58 -0.05 -16.16 1.19
N GLU A 59 -0.29 -15.61 2.36
CA GLU A 59 -1.64 -15.43 2.90
C GLU A 59 -2.28 -14.17 2.34
N SER A 60 -3.60 -14.08 2.45
CA SER A 60 -4.35 -12.87 2.14
C SER A 60 -4.33 -11.93 3.33
N ASP A 61 -4.39 -10.64 3.04
CA ASP A 61 -4.55 -9.55 3.99
C ASP A 61 -3.42 -9.42 5.05
N PRO A 62 -2.13 -9.56 4.70
CA PRO A 62 -1.05 -9.34 5.64
C PRO A 62 -0.81 -7.84 5.92
N GLY A 63 -0.38 -7.56 7.15
CA GLY A 63 -0.04 -6.23 7.65
C GLY A 63 0.37 -6.29 9.12
N LEU A 64 0.51 -5.15 9.78
CA LEU A 64 0.54 -5.10 11.24
C LEU A 64 -0.78 -5.68 11.79
N PHE A 65 -1.90 -5.25 11.21
CA PHE A 65 -3.21 -5.87 11.35
C PHE A 65 -3.57 -6.59 10.06
N GLY A 66 -4.04 -7.83 10.16
CA GLY A 66 -4.56 -8.57 9.01
C GLY A 66 -5.95 -8.06 8.62
N CYS A 67 -6.88 -8.08 9.56
CA CYS A 67 -8.22 -7.53 9.37
C CYS A 67 -8.64 -6.67 10.55
N VAL A 68 -9.07 -5.43 10.26
CA VAL A 68 -9.74 -4.54 11.22
C VAL A 68 -11.22 -4.49 10.85
N GLY A 69 -12.06 -4.97 11.76
CA GLY A 69 -13.51 -5.04 11.54
C GLY A 69 -14.21 -3.70 11.76
N SER A 70 -15.51 -3.65 11.47
CA SER A 70 -16.31 -2.42 11.46
C SER A 70 -16.37 -1.67 12.79
N ASN A 71 -16.18 -2.35 13.91
CA ASN A 71 -16.09 -1.75 15.25
C ASN A 71 -14.64 -1.49 15.69
N GLY A 72 -13.65 -1.92 14.89
CA GLY A 72 -12.25 -1.74 15.19
C GLY A 72 -11.75 -0.35 14.83
N SER A 73 -10.78 0.15 15.61
CA SER A 73 -10.10 1.40 15.29
C SER A 73 -8.59 1.29 15.54
N VAL A 74 -7.83 1.96 14.67
CA VAL A 74 -6.36 2.10 14.79
C VAL A 74 -6.03 3.56 14.58
N CYS A 75 -5.31 4.16 15.53
CA CYS A 75 -4.96 5.57 15.41
C CYS A 75 -3.58 5.90 15.98
N SER A 76 -3.08 7.09 15.63
CA SER A 76 -1.89 7.73 16.21
C SER A 76 -0.67 6.81 16.22
N LEU A 77 -0.33 6.22 15.07
CA LEU A 77 0.74 5.25 14.92
C LEU A 77 1.64 5.58 13.73
N THR A 78 2.94 5.43 13.92
CA THR A 78 3.90 5.32 12.81
C THR A 78 4.40 3.89 12.68
N LEU A 79 4.30 3.30 11.48
CA LEU A 79 5.01 2.07 11.14
C LEU A 79 6.14 2.41 10.17
N GLU A 80 7.37 2.06 10.55
CA GLU A 80 8.56 2.45 9.80
C GLU A 80 9.45 1.24 9.47
N LYS A 81 10.00 1.24 8.25
CA LYS A 81 10.95 0.21 7.75
C LYS A 81 10.39 -1.21 7.86
N ALA A 82 9.11 -1.39 7.61
CA ALA A 82 8.49 -2.71 7.55
C ALA A 82 8.66 -3.34 6.17
N LEU A 83 8.72 -4.68 6.15
CA LEU A 83 8.59 -5.49 4.96
C LEU A 83 7.35 -6.37 5.09
N VAL A 84 6.39 -6.18 4.18
CA VAL A 84 5.14 -6.94 4.18
C VAL A 84 4.95 -7.57 2.80
N THR A 85 4.83 -8.89 2.77
CA THR A 85 4.58 -9.65 1.53
C THR A 85 3.37 -10.56 1.68
N GLY A 86 2.62 -10.73 0.60
CA GLY A 86 1.45 -11.60 0.60
C GLY A 86 0.84 -11.80 -0.77
N LYS A 87 -0.28 -12.48 -0.82
CA LYS A 87 -0.96 -12.81 -2.08
C LYS A 87 -1.86 -11.67 -2.56
N THR A 88 -2.73 -11.16 -1.69
CA THR A 88 -3.66 -10.06 -1.99
C THR A 88 -4.06 -9.34 -0.70
N GLY A 89 -4.65 -8.16 -0.81
CA GLY A 89 -5.04 -7.37 0.35
C GLY A 89 -3.84 -6.95 1.20
N VAL A 90 -2.69 -6.66 0.58
CA VAL A 90 -1.44 -6.38 1.31
C VAL A 90 -1.35 -4.90 1.66
N GLY A 91 -1.20 -4.60 2.94
CA GLY A 91 -0.95 -3.25 3.43
C GLY A 91 0.04 -3.24 4.59
N ALA A 92 0.89 -2.24 4.69
CA ALA A 92 1.86 -2.19 5.78
C ALA A 92 1.17 -2.14 7.15
N ILE A 93 0.11 -1.35 7.27
CA ILE A 93 -0.66 -1.17 8.51
C ILE A 93 -1.80 -2.18 8.61
N VAL A 94 -2.67 -2.23 7.60
CA VAL A 94 -3.86 -3.10 7.60
C VAL A 94 -4.00 -3.79 6.26
N GLY A 95 -4.16 -5.10 6.28
CA GLY A 95 -4.49 -5.86 5.06
C GLY A 95 -5.91 -5.56 4.58
N ASN A 96 -6.91 -5.87 5.37
CA ASN A 96 -8.33 -5.62 5.10
C ASN A 96 -8.94 -4.71 6.18
N HIS A 97 -9.41 -3.55 5.78
CA HIS A 97 -9.91 -2.51 6.69
C HIS A 97 -11.40 -2.22 6.47
N GLN A 98 -12.18 -2.30 7.55
CA GLN A 98 -13.63 -2.05 7.55
C GLN A 98 -14.05 -1.03 8.62
N GLY A 99 -13.14 -0.67 9.55
CA GLY A 99 -13.40 0.18 10.71
C GLY A 99 -12.94 1.64 10.52
N MET A 100 -12.20 2.14 11.51
CA MET A 100 -11.61 3.48 11.51
C MET A 100 -10.08 3.40 11.54
N LEU A 101 -9.43 4.10 10.62
CA LEU A 101 -7.98 4.32 10.63
C LEU A 101 -7.75 5.82 10.61
N SER A 102 -7.04 6.37 11.59
CA SER A 102 -6.78 7.81 11.64
C SER A 102 -5.40 8.19 12.16
N ASP A 103 -4.86 9.27 11.60
CA ASP A 103 -3.59 9.86 12.05
C ASP A 103 -2.44 8.85 12.08
N VAL A 104 -2.32 8.06 10.99
CA VAL A 104 -1.35 6.98 10.86
C VAL A 104 -0.33 7.32 9.78
N ILE A 105 0.93 6.98 10.05
CA ILE A 105 2.03 7.16 9.12
C ILE A 105 2.63 5.81 8.75
N SER A 106 2.61 5.48 7.45
CA SER A 106 3.36 4.38 6.85
C SER A 106 4.64 4.96 6.23
N ARG A 107 5.81 4.69 6.83
CA ARG A 107 7.06 5.35 6.42
C ARG A 107 8.14 4.34 6.03
N ALA A 108 8.77 4.58 4.89
CA ALA A 108 9.89 3.78 4.39
C ALA A 108 9.60 2.26 4.39
N ASN A 109 8.33 1.89 4.17
CA ASN A 109 7.88 0.51 4.16
C ASN A 109 7.96 -0.07 2.75
N ILE A 110 8.28 -1.35 2.66
CA ILE A 110 8.26 -2.11 1.41
C ILE A 110 7.09 -3.09 1.49
N VAL A 111 6.17 -2.98 0.56
CA VAL A 111 5.03 -3.89 0.43
C VAL A 111 5.05 -4.56 -0.94
N MET A 112 4.77 -5.86 -0.96
CA MET A 112 4.84 -6.67 -2.18
C MET A 112 3.66 -7.64 -2.28
N SER A 113 3.01 -7.68 -3.44
CA SER A 113 1.87 -8.56 -3.68
C SER A 113 1.73 -8.94 -5.15
N SER A 114 0.99 -10.02 -5.40
CA SER A 114 0.46 -10.35 -6.74
C SER A 114 -1.00 -9.90 -6.95
N GLY A 115 -1.65 -9.35 -5.92
CA GLY A 115 -3.03 -8.86 -5.95
C GLY A 115 -3.14 -7.41 -5.48
N CYS A 116 -4.25 -7.06 -4.83
CA CYS A 116 -4.44 -5.71 -4.26
C CYS A 116 -3.38 -5.36 -3.25
N ILE A 117 -2.81 -4.16 -3.36
CA ILE A 117 -1.72 -3.73 -2.52
C ILE A 117 -1.71 -2.21 -2.32
N GLY A 118 -1.53 -1.78 -1.08
CA GLY A 118 -1.35 -0.38 -0.73
C GLY A 118 -0.19 -0.15 0.23
N GLY A 119 0.42 0.99 0.17
CA GLY A 119 1.53 1.36 1.06
C GLY A 119 1.13 1.39 2.54
N ALA A 120 -0.15 1.60 2.84
CA ALA A 120 -0.70 1.53 4.19
C ALA A 120 -1.78 0.46 4.32
N VAL A 121 -2.73 0.41 3.39
CA VAL A 121 -3.93 -0.44 3.47
C VAL A 121 -4.11 -1.22 2.16
N GLY A 122 -4.30 -2.53 2.24
CA GLY A 122 -4.54 -3.38 1.07
C GLY A 122 -5.93 -3.16 0.47
N GLU A 123 -6.96 -3.50 1.22
CA GLU A 123 -8.36 -3.29 0.85
C GLU A 123 -9.08 -2.45 1.91
N ASN A 124 -9.90 -1.49 1.48
CA ASN A 124 -10.66 -0.61 2.37
C ASN A 124 -12.15 -0.57 2.03
N SER A 125 -12.97 -0.76 3.04
CA SER A 125 -14.42 -0.47 3.03
C SER A 125 -14.88 0.37 4.23
N GLY A 126 -13.94 0.81 5.08
CA GLY A 126 -14.16 1.66 6.25
C GLY A 126 -13.76 3.11 6.02
N SER A 127 -13.50 3.82 7.11
CA SER A 127 -13.06 5.21 7.09
C SER A 127 -11.57 5.34 7.36
N ILE A 128 -10.87 6.06 6.48
CA ILE A 128 -9.45 6.39 6.62
C ILE A 128 -9.30 7.91 6.63
N VAL A 129 -8.71 8.45 7.70
CA VAL A 129 -8.55 9.90 7.88
C VAL A 129 -7.10 10.23 8.18
N ASN A 130 -6.57 11.30 7.57
CA ASN A 130 -5.23 11.83 7.84
C ASN A 130 -4.10 10.77 7.80
N THR A 131 -4.20 9.78 6.93
CA THR A 131 -3.18 8.75 6.78
C THR A 131 -2.13 9.22 5.77
N THR A 132 -0.87 9.14 6.16
CA THR A 132 0.25 9.50 5.30
C THR A 132 1.07 8.25 4.94
N ALA A 133 1.31 8.04 3.66
CA ALA A 133 2.36 7.16 3.19
C ALA A 133 3.58 8.00 2.80
N GLN A 134 4.76 7.66 3.31
CA GLN A 134 5.97 8.43 3.08
C GLN A 134 7.13 7.50 2.72
N ASP A 135 7.80 7.78 1.60
CA ASP A 135 8.95 7.00 1.12
C ASP A 135 8.64 5.49 1.01
N VAL A 136 7.42 5.15 0.61
CA VAL A 136 6.96 3.76 0.49
C VAL A 136 7.31 3.17 -0.87
N VAL A 137 7.63 1.88 -0.89
CA VAL A 137 7.86 1.11 -2.10
C VAL A 137 6.76 0.07 -2.23
N VAL A 138 5.87 0.27 -3.20
CA VAL A 138 4.70 -0.60 -3.44
C VAL A 138 4.94 -1.41 -4.72
N ILE A 139 5.25 -2.69 -4.57
CA ILE A 139 5.58 -3.59 -5.67
C ILE A 139 4.42 -4.55 -5.90
N GLY A 140 3.51 -4.16 -6.77
CA GLY A 140 2.46 -5.04 -7.30
C GLY A 140 3.00 -5.84 -8.48
N ARG A 141 2.63 -7.10 -8.62
CA ARG A 141 2.86 -7.85 -9.86
C ARG A 141 1.64 -7.68 -10.74
N LYS A 142 1.75 -6.89 -11.80
CA LYS A 142 0.83 -7.01 -12.93
C LYS A 142 1.15 -8.32 -13.63
N ASN A 143 0.16 -9.16 -13.84
CA ASN A 143 0.34 -10.39 -14.60
C ASN A 143 0.45 -10.02 -16.08
N THR A 144 1.68 -9.78 -16.56
CA THR A 144 2.00 -9.28 -17.91
C THR A 144 1.85 -10.33 -19.00
N LEU A 145 1.33 -11.52 -18.67
CA LEU A 145 1.30 -12.67 -19.58
C LEU A 145 -0.01 -12.85 -20.34
N THR A 146 -1.04 -12.05 -20.10
CA THR A 146 -2.29 -12.12 -20.86
C THR A 146 -2.45 -10.87 -21.71
N THR A 147 -2.51 -11.05 -23.03
CA THR A 147 -2.81 -10.00 -24.03
C THR A 147 -4.26 -9.49 -23.96
N GLU A 148 -5.07 -10.13 -23.13
CA GLU A 148 -6.41 -9.67 -22.76
C GLU A 148 -6.31 -9.08 -21.35
N ARG A 149 -6.73 -7.82 -21.20
CA ARG A 149 -6.95 -7.20 -19.90
C ARG A 149 -8.10 -7.97 -19.22
N ASP A 150 -7.75 -9.05 -18.53
CA ASP A 150 -8.71 -9.78 -17.72
C ASP A 150 -9.31 -8.84 -16.68
N GLU A 151 -10.62 -8.95 -16.46
CA GLU A 151 -11.30 -8.19 -15.40
C GLU A 151 -10.60 -8.35 -14.04
N MET A 152 -9.91 -9.47 -13.81
CA MET A 152 -9.09 -9.75 -12.63
C MET A 152 -7.89 -8.80 -12.48
N ASP A 153 -7.24 -8.38 -13.57
CA ASP A 153 -6.11 -7.45 -13.51
C ASP A 153 -6.55 -6.02 -13.17
N ARG A 154 -7.80 -5.67 -13.48
CA ARG A 154 -8.40 -4.39 -13.11
C ARG A 154 -8.81 -4.32 -11.64
N ILE A 155 -9.11 -5.48 -11.02
CA ILE A 155 -9.52 -5.59 -9.61
C ILE A 155 -8.30 -5.48 -8.68
N ASN A 156 -7.09 -5.72 -9.18
CA ASN A 156 -5.85 -5.68 -8.43
C ASN A 156 -5.29 -4.25 -8.39
N GLY A 157 -5.86 -3.42 -7.52
CA GLY A 157 -5.40 -2.05 -7.34
C GLY A 157 -4.02 -1.97 -6.69
N ILE A 158 -3.15 -1.14 -7.27
CA ILE A 158 -1.84 -0.77 -6.69
C ILE A 158 -1.91 0.70 -6.30
N GLY A 159 -1.85 1.01 -5.01
CA GLY A 159 -1.94 2.39 -4.53
C GLY A 159 -0.85 2.76 -3.54
N GLY A 160 -0.44 4.00 -3.56
CA GLY A 160 0.54 4.51 -2.60
C GLY A 160 0.06 4.43 -1.16
N ILE A 161 -1.26 4.54 -0.94
CA ILE A 161 -1.89 4.41 0.39
C ILE A 161 -2.81 3.21 0.42
N VAL A 162 -3.79 3.13 -0.47
CA VAL A 162 -4.82 2.09 -0.50
C VAL A 162 -4.77 1.35 -1.83
N GLY A 163 -4.72 0.02 -1.79
CA GLY A 163 -4.79 -0.79 -3.01
C GLY A 163 -6.17 -0.70 -3.65
N ARG A 164 -7.22 -1.15 -2.95
CA ARG A 164 -8.60 -1.12 -3.41
C ARG A 164 -9.52 -0.46 -2.39
N HIS A 165 -10.33 0.49 -2.85
CA HIS A 165 -11.35 1.18 -2.05
C HIS A 165 -12.74 0.82 -2.56
N THR A 166 -13.55 0.16 -1.73
CA THR A 166 -14.86 -0.38 -2.12
C THR A 166 -16.04 0.33 -1.47
N ALA A 167 -15.82 1.01 -0.35
CA ALA A 167 -16.84 1.76 0.36
C ALA A 167 -16.20 2.67 1.42
N GLY A 168 -17.01 3.52 2.07
CA GLY A 168 -16.57 4.39 3.17
C GLY A 168 -15.90 5.67 2.68
N GLU A 169 -15.06 6.24 3.53
CA GLU A 169 -14.47 7.57 3.34
C GLU A 169 -12.95 7.50 3.37
N LEU A 170 -12.31 8.18 2.42
CA LEU A 170 -10.88 8.45 2.43
C LEU A 170 -10.70 9.96 2.48
N THR A 171 -10.24 10.51 3.61
CA THR A 171 -10.19 11.97 3.80
C THR A 171 -8.84 12.44 4.29
N GLY A 172 -8.28 13.49 3.66
CA GLY A 172 -7.05 14.14 4.10
C GLY A 172 -5.79 13.28 4.02
N CYS A 173 -5.82 12.21 3.20
CA CYS A 173 -4.70 11.30 3.06
C CYS A 173 -3.64 11.86 2.10
N SER A 174 -2.36 11.55 2.35
CA SER A 174 -1.29 12.07 1.50
C SER A 174 -0.18 11.05 1.22
N LEU A 175 0.31 11.05 -0.02
CA LEU A 175 1.56 10.39 -0.39
C LEU A 175 2.68 11.43 -0.42
N ARG A 176 3.80 11.15 0.25
CA ARG A 176 4.92 12.07 0.42
C ARG A 176 6.26 11.36 0.25
N GLY A 177 7.31 12.16 0.13
CA GLY A 177 8.68 11.70 0.09
C GLY A 177 9.24 11.58 -1.33
N GLU A 178 10.55 11.60 -1.44
CA GLU A 178 11.28 11.54 -2.70
C GLU A 178 11.51 10.10 -3.19
N GLU A 179 11.39 9.13 -2.27
CA GLU A 179 11.66 7.72 -2.53
C GLU A 179 10.41 6.85 -2.69
N SER A 180 9.22 7.47 -2.71
CA SER A 180 7.97 6.74 -2.95
C SER A 180 7.94 6.18 -4.37
N ARG A 181 7.67 4.87 -4.52
CA ARG A 181 7.74 4.17 -5.82
C ARG A 181 6.57 3.23 -6.02
N ILE A 182 5.98 3.30 -7.22
CA ILE A 182 4.95 2.39 -7.73
C ILE A 182 5.41 1.88 -9.11
N PRO A 183 6.38 0.94 -9.16
CA PRO A 183 7.13 0.63 -10.39
C PRO A 183 6.31 0.09 -11.55
N TYR A 184 5.16 -0.51 -11.29
CA TYR A 184 4.37 -1.22 -12.31
C TYR A 184 3.01 -0.56 -12.63
N GLY A 185 2.89 0.73 -12.34
CA GLY A 185 1.64 1.47 -12.48
C GLY A 185 0.78 1.41 -11.22
N GLY A 186 -0.21 2.29 -11.16
CA GLY A 186 -1.11 2.40 -10.03
C GLY A 186 -1.52 3.84 -9.75
N GLY A 187 -2.18 4.07 -8.62
CA GLY A 187 -2.55 5.42 -8.16
C GLY A 187 -1.65 5.92 -7.03
N GLY A 188 -1.34 7.18 -7.02
CA GLY A 188 -0.56 7.78 -5.94
C GLY A 188 -1.22 7.63 -4.57
N ILE A 189 -2.54 7.66 -4.51
CA ILE A 189 -3.32 7.46 -3.29
C ILE A 189 -4.03 6.11 -3.34
N VAL A 190 -4.85 5.85 -4.36
CA VAL A 190 -5.66 4.63 -4.47
C VAL A 190 -5.44 3.96 -5.82
N GLY A 191 -5.25 2.65 -5.83
CA GLY A 191 -5.13 1.90 -7.08
C GLY A 191 -6.48 1.73 -7.79
N TYR A 192 -7.45 1.14 -7.13
CA TYR A 192 -8.76 0.86 -7.71
C TYR A 192 -9.90 1.33 -6.79
N VAL A 193 -10.82 2.10 -7.36
CA VAL A 193 -12.01 2.61 -6.64
C VAL A 193 -13.25 1.92 -7.19
N ASP A 194 -13.93 1.16 -6.33
CA ASP A 194 -15.16 0.41 -6.60
C ASP A 194 -16.32 0.88 -5.73
N GLY A 195 -16.21 2.08 -5.18
CA GLY A 195 -17.21 2.72 -4.32
C GLY A 195 -16.59 3.65 -3.29
N GLY A 196 -17.45 4.31 -2.52
CA GLY A 196 -17.02 5.24 -1.47
C GLY A 196 -16.58 6.61 -1.99
N ASN A 197 -16.05 7.41 -1.08
CA ASN A 197 -15.66 8.78 -1.35
C ASN A 197 -14.17 9.01 -1.04
N ILE A 198 -13.51 9.80 -1.87
CA ILE A 198 -12.12 10.23 -1.68
C ILE A 198 -12.13 11.75 -1.66
N THR A 199 -11.76 12.35 -0.53
CA THR A 199 -11.87 13.79 -0.34
C THR A 199 -10.58 14.39 0.22
N SER A 200 -10.16 15.52 -0.32
CA SER A 200 -9.01 16.31 0.18
C SER A 200 -7.72 15.49 0.29
N CYS A 201 -7.53 14.54 -0.62
CA CYS A 201 -6.31 13.73 -0.68
C CYS A 201 -5.29 14.33 -1.63
N ALA A 202 -3.99 14.16 -1.33
CA ALA A 202 -2.95 14.77 -2.14
C ALA A 202 -1.72 13.88 -2.34
N ASN A 203 -1.22 13.84 -3.56
CA ASN A 203 0.09 13.29 -3.86
C ASN A 203 1.12 14.42 -3.98
N TYR A 204 2.18 14.35 -3.21
CA TYR A 204 3.33 15.27 -3.26
C TYR A 204 4.60 14.60 -3.78
N SER A 205 4.55 13.30 -4.05
CA SER A 205 5.71 12.53 -4.52
C SER A 205 5.76 12.48 -6.03
N ASP A 206 6.95 12.57 -6.58
CA ASP A 206 7.18 12.21 -7.98
C ASP A 206 7.00 10.70 -8.14
N LEU A 207 6.17 10.29 -9.09
CA LEU A 207 5.88 8.89 -9.36
C LEU A 207 6.45 8.45 -10.69
N ARG A 208 7.11 7.30 -10.69
CA ARG A 208 7.66 6.68 -11.88
C ARG A 208 7.13 5.27 -12.05
N SER A 209 6.71 4.95 -13.27
CA SER A 209 6.30 3.61 -13.64
C SER A 209 7.10 3.11 -14.84
N SER A 210 7.48 1.84 -14.80
CA SER A 210 8.09 1.12 -15.93
C SER A 210 7.08 0.35 -16.76
N GLY A 211 5.79 0.38 -16.38
CA GLY A 211 4.71 -0.26 -17.12
C GLY A 211 3.37 -0.12 -16.40
N GLY A 212 2.29 -0.05 -17.16
CA GLY A 212 0.93 0.14 -16.66
C GLY A 212 0.52 1.60 -16.49
N ASP A 213 -0.78 1.79 -16.33
CA ASP A 213 -1.39 3.11 -16.15
C ASP A 213 -0.91 3.75 -14.84
N LEU A 214 -0.77 5.06 -14.81
CA LEU A 214 -0.28 5.80 -13.64
C LEU A 214 -1.14 7.03 -13.41
N GLY A 215 -1.91 7.02 -12.32
CA GLY A 215 -2.69 8.16 -11.85
C GLY A 215 -2.00 8.88 -10.68
N GLY A 216 -2.00 10.19 -10.70
CA GLY A 216 -1.42 10.98 -9.61
C GLY A 216 -2.17 10.78 -8.29
N ILE A 217 -3.47 10.54 -8.35
CA ILE A 217 -4.34 10.23 -7.20
C ILE A 217 -4.89 8.81 -7.30
N VAL A 218 -5.57 8.47 -8.40
CA VAL A 218 -6.22 7.18 -8.59
C VAL A 218 -5.80 6.60 -9.94
N ASP A 219 -5.53 5.30 -9.99
CA ASP A 219 -5.29 4.60 -11.25
C ASP A 219 -6.60 4.36 -11.99
N PHE A 220 -7.58 3.72 -11.34
CA PHE A 220 -8.86 3.39 -11.98
C PHE A 220 -10.06 3.63 -11.06
N VAL A 221 -11.11 4.24 -11.61
CA VAL A 221 -12.40 4.46 -10.92
C VAL A 221 -13.50 3.73 -11.67
N PHE A 222 -14.10 2.72 -11.04
CA PHE A 222 -15.31 2.08 -11.54
C PHE A 222 -16.56 2.83 -11.08
N GLN A 223 -16.64 3.12 -9.77
CA GLN A 223 -17.69 3.93 -9.17
C GLN A 223 -17.17 4.61 -7.89
N GLY A 224 -17.72 5.74 -7.52
CA GLY A 224 -17.32 6.51 -6.34
C GLY A 224 -17.13 7.99 -6.68
N TYR A 225 -16.75 8.78 -5.69
CA TYR A 225 -16.59 10.23 -5.85
C TYR A 225 -15.21 10.69 -5.38
N LEU A 226 -14.58 11.52 -6.20
CA LEU A 226 -13.36 12.24 -5.85
C LEU A 226 -13.68 13.73 -5.74
N ARG A 227 -13.26 14.36 -4.63
CA ARG A 227 -13.43 15.79 -4.40
C ARG A 227 -12.16 16.39 -3.79
N ASP A 228 -11.79 17.57 -4.25
CA ASP A 228 -10.69 18.37 -3.69
C ASP A 228 -9.37 17.60 -3.58
N CYS A 229 -9.12 16.68 -4.52
CA CYS A 229 -7.89 15.89 -4.58
C CYS A 229 -6.89 16.55 -5.52
N ASN A 230 -5.61 16.57 -5.11
CA ASN A 230 -4.58 17.27 -5.85
C ASN A 230 -3.33 16.42 -6.05
N ASN A 231 -2.82 16.39 -7.26
CA ASN A 231 -1.49 15.86 -7.56
C ASN A 231 -0.50 17.02 -7.74
N TYR A 232 0.51 17.07 -6.90
CA TYR A 232 1.60 18.04 -6.95
C TYR A 232 2.92 17.44 -7.44
N GLY A 233 3.01 16.11 -7.46
CA GLY A 233 4.18 15.40 -7.94
C GLY A 233 4.22 15.24 -9.45
N ASN A 234 5.39 15.04 -10.00
CA ASN A 234 5.57 14.69 -11.40
C ASN A 234 5.24 13.22 -11.64
N LEU A 235 4.71 12.92 -12.82
CA LEU A 235 4.43 11.56 -13.25
C LEU A 235 5.30 11.23 -14.45
N GLU A 236 6.04 10.12 -14.38
CA GLU A 236 6.97 9.71 -15.42
C GLU A 236 6.76 8.23 -15.78
N LEU A 237 6.64 7.96 -17.09
CA LEU A 237 6.68 6.61 -17.64
C LEU A 237 8.05 6.37 -18.25
N THR A 238 8.78 5.37 -17.75
CA THR A 238 10.15 5.07 -18.16
C THR A 238 10.25 3.99 -19.25
N TYR A 239 9.13 3.32 -19.58
CA TYR A 239 9.08 2.29 -20.60
C TYR A 239 7.97 2.57 -21.61
N HIS A 240 8.33 2.48 -22.90
CA HIS A 240 7.40 2.59 -24.02
C HIS A 240 7.13 1.19 -24.57
N SER A 241 6.04 0.56 -24.18
CA SER A 241 5.52 -0.60 -24.90
C SER A 241 4.57 -0.13 -26.01
N GLU A 242 4.33 -0.96 -27.02
CA GLU A 242 3.36 -0.68 -28.10
C GLU A 242 1.90 -0.68 -27.60
N SER A 243 1.66 -1.01 -26.33
CA SER A 243 0.35 -0.94 -25.67
C SER A 243 0.06 0.48 -25.16
N SER A 244 -1.16 0.93 -25.31
CA SER A 244 -1.62 2.22 -24.77
C SER A 244 -1.53 2.20 -23.25
N ILE A 245 -0.71 3.10 -22.70
CA ILE A 245 -0.58 3.35 -21.26
C ILE A 245 -1.11 4.76 -21.00
N ASN A 246 -1.94 4.91 -19.97
CA ASN A 246 -2.49 6.18 -19.57
C ASN A 246 -1.66 6.83 -18.46
N LEU A 247 -1.44 8.13 -18.60
CA LEU A 247 -0.81 8.97 -17.59
C LEU A 247 -1.75 10.12 -17.30
N ALA A 248 -2.21 10.25 -16.06
CA ALA A 248 -3.14 11.32 -15.71
C ALA A 248 -2.84 11.91 -14.33
N GLY A 249 -2.97 13.23 -14.21
CA GLY A 249 -2.72 13.95 -12.98
C GLY A 249 -3.62 13.51 -11.82
N ILE A 250 -4.85 13.10 -12.10
CA ILE A 250 -5.82 12.69 -11.06
C ILE A 250 -6.22 11.22 -11.25
N VAL A 251 -6.84 10.87 -12.37
CA VAL A 251 -7.33 9.50 -12.66
C VAL A 251 -6.80 9.04 -14.00
N ALA A 252 -6.18 7.88 -14.08
CA ALA A 252 -5.56 7.36 -15.30
C ALA A 252 -6.54 6.59 -16.20
N GLY A 253 -7.51 5.86 -15.69
CA GLY A 253 -8.40 5.04 -16.50
C GLY A 253 -9.80 4.85 -15.95
#